data_c80b114b1f53e1f698551ca4462417e0
#
_entry.id   c80b114b1f53e1f698551ca4462417e0
#
_cell.length_a   1.000
_cell.length_b   1.000
_cell.length_c   1.000
_cell.angle_alpha   90.00
_cell.angle_beta   90.00
_cell.angle_gamma   90.00
#
_symmetry.space_group_name_H-M   'P 1'
#
loop_
_entity.id
_entity.type
_entity.pdbx_description
1 polymer ?
#
loop_
_entity_poly.entity_id
_entity_poly.type
_entity_poly.pdbx_seq_one_letter_code
_entity_poly.pdbx_strand_id
1 'polypeptide(L)'
;MYKTLLIFLIFSTSSVVAQSDYSDAWEDFYSYNNVKDFVKVENMLYALSDNAIFTYNFITQETEKLSSVQGLSGETTSAIHYSVETDRLVIGYENGLLEVVDSDGSITISADIVSFNQTGEKSINDIFEYQEKLYVSTSFAIVEYDITELEFGYLFYR
;
A
#
# COMPACT_ATOMS: atom_id res chain seq x y z
N MET A 1 -48.17 -3.24 37.38
CA MET A 1 -47.80 -2.85 35.99
C MET A 1 -46.41 -2.22 35.86
N TYR A 2 -45.94 -1.38 36.77
CA TYR A 2 -44.63 -0.72 36.65
C TYR A 2 -43.38 -1.63 36.84
N LYS A 3 -43.49 -2.70 37.62
CA LYS A 3 -42.35 -3.65 37.84
C LYS A 3 -41.99 -4.47 36.62
N THR A 4 -42.95 -4.82 35.78
CA THR A 4 -42.72 -5.54 34.53
C THR A 4 -42.13 -4.68 33.44
N LEU A 5 -42.45 -3.36 33.43
CA LEU A 5 -41.88 -2.40 32.48
C LEU A 5 -40.40 -2.12 32.78
N LEU A 6 -40.02 -2.08 34.07
CA LEU A 6 -38.63 -1.86 34.48
C LEU A 6 -37.72 -3.03 34.10
N ILE A 7 -38.20 -4.26 34.16
CA ILE A 7 -37.44 -5.46 33.74
C ILE A 7 -37.22 -5.48 32.23
N PHE A 8 -38.19 -4.98 31.43
CA PHE A 8 -38.03 -4.91 29.97
C PHE A 8 -37.02 -3.83 29.55
N LEU A 9 -36.91 -2.73 30.32
CA LEU A 9 -35.94 -1.66 30.04
C LEU A 9 -34.50 -2.09 30.34
N ILE A 10 -34.29 -2.98 31.33
CA ILE A 10 -32.95 -3.50 31.66
C ILE A 10 -32.45 -4.52 30.62
N PHE A 11 -33.37 -5.23 29.96
CA PHE A 11 -33.01 -6.23 28.93
C PHE A 11 -32.65 -5.60 27.57
N SER A 12 -33.01 -4.35 27.30
CA SER A 12 -32.76 -3.65 26.05
C SER A 12 -31.36 -2.99 25.96
N THR A 13 -30.58 -2.99 27.06
CA THR A 13 -29.25 -2.36 27.08
C THR A 13 -28.07 -3.31 26.91
N SER A 14 -28.32 -4.61 26.71
CA SER A 14 -27.24 -5.63 26.62
C SER A 14 -26.85 -6.03 25.20
N SER A 15 -27.16 -5.24 24.16
CA SER A 15 -26.82 -5.56 22.78
C SER A 15 -25.74 -4.65 22.18
N VAL A 16 -24.80 -4.19 22.99
CA VAL A 16 -23.53 -3.69 22.43
C VAL A 16 -22.55 -4.86 22.44
N VAL A 17 -22.70 -5.77 21.51
CA VAL A 17 -21.62 -6.71 21.18
C VAL A 17 -20.55 -5.88 20.48
N ALA A 18 -19.44 -5.69 21.15
CA ALA A 18 -18.23 -5.20 20.53
C ALA A 18 -17.97 -6.02 19.25
N GLN A 19 -17.88 -5.36 18.12
CA GLN A 19 -17.21 -5.95 16.97
C GLN A 19 -15.77 -6.22 17.44
N SER A 20 -15.44 -7.46 17.67
CA SER A 20 -14.06 -7.85 17.85
C SER A 20 -13.33 -7.52 16.56
N ASP A 21 -12.35 -6.66 16.65
CA ASP A 21 -11.42 -6.44 15.58
C ASP A 21 -10.65 -7.74 15.35
N TYR A 22 -10.90 -8.37 14.21
CA TYR A 22 -10.24 -9.60 13.79
C TYR A 22 -9.04 -9.32 12.87
N SER A 23 -8.61 -8.07 12.73
CA SER A 23 -7.46 -7.72 11.89
C SER A 23 -6.21 -8.52 12.27
N ASP A 24 -5.97 -8.75 13.55
CA ASP A 24 -4.87 -9.56 14.06
C ASP A 24 -5.06 -11.09 13.89
N ALA A 25 -6.25 -11.52 13.44
CA ALA A 25 -6.56 -12.94 13.25
C ALA A 25 -6.24 -13.43 11.82
N TRP A 26 -5.92 -12.52 10.90
CA TRP A 26 -5.57 -12.85 9.53
C TRP A 26 -4.06 -12.87 9.37
N GLU A 27 -3.52 -13.97 8.88
CA GLU A 27 -2.13 -14.12 8.51
C GLU A 27 -2.04 -14.41 7.01
N ASP A 28 -1.13 -13.71 6.33
CA ASP A 28 -0.86 -13.99 4.93
C ASP A 28 0.05 -15.22 4.77
N PHE A 29 -0.07 -15.89 3.64
CA PHE A 29 0.76 -17.03 3.26
C PHE A 29 1.63 -16.71 2.05
N TYR A 30 1.93 -15.43 1.80
CA TYR A 30 2.81 -15.05 0.70
C TYR A 30 4.23 -15.55 0.93
N SER A 31 4.89 -15.88 -0.18
CA SER A 31 6.29 -16.25 -0.18
C SER A 31 7.15 -14.99 -0.20
N TYR A 32 7.85 -14.71 0.89
CA TYR A 32 8.80 -13.60 0.97
C TYR A 32 10.23 -13.99 0.51
N ASN A 33 10.38 -15.15 -0.14
CA ASN A 33 11.69 -15.65 -0.56
C ASN A 33 12.19 -15.10 -1.89
N ASN A 34 11.30 -14.49 -2.70
CA ASN A 34 11.64 -13.89 -3.98
C ASN A 34 11.66 -12.36 -3.85
N VAL A 35 12.75 -11.83 -3.36
CA VAL A 35 12.95 -10.38 -3.25
C VAL A 35 13.31 -9.84 -4.63
N LYS A 36 12.48 -8.95 -5.16
CA LYS A 36 12.65 -8.31 -6.48
C LYS A 36 13.44 -7.01 -6.40
N ASP A 37 13.20 -6.24 -5.34
CA ASP A 37 13.79 -4.93 -5.14
C ASP A 37 13.76 -4.55 -3.66
N PHE A 38 14.49 -3.52 -3.27
CA PHE A 38 14.45 -3.00 -1.90
C PHE A 38 14.85 -1.54 -1.85
N VAL A 39 14.37 -0.84 -0.83
CA VAL A 39 14.82 0.50 -0.49
C VAL A 39 15.19 0.57 1.00
N LYS A 40 16.29 1.24 1.30
CA LYS A 40 16.76 1.46 2.67
C LYS A 40 16.67 2.93 3.01
N VAL A 41 15.93 3.25 4.06
CA VAL A 41 15.77 4.61 4.58
C VAL A 41 16.12 4.60 6.06
N GLU A 42 17.10 5.40 6.44
CA GLU A 42 17.62 5.44 7.82
C GLU A 42 17.91 4.05 8.40
N ASN A 43 17.09 3.60 9.35
CA ASN A 43 17.21 2.31 10.01
C ASN A 43 16.18 1.28 9.54
N MET A 44 15.39 1.61 8.51
CA MET A 44 14.39 0.72 7.94
C MET A 44 14.82 0.21 6.58
N LEU A 45 14.62 -1.07 6.34
CA LEU A 45 14.68 -1.70 5.03
C LEU A 45 13.27 -2.10 4.63
N TYR A 46 12.87 -1.74 3.44
CA TYR A 46 11.63 -2.18 2.79
C TYR A 46 12.01 -3.10 1.64
N ALA A 47 11.62 -4.34 1.68
CA ALA A 47 11.95 -5.33 0.67
C ALA A 47 10.69 -5.81 -0.06
N LEU A 48 10.71 -5.64 -1.37
CA LEU A 48 9.63 -5.98 -2.28
C LEU A 48 9.70 -7.46 -2.64
N SER A 49 8.64 -8.19 -2.41
CA SER A 49 8.45 -9.56 -2.88
C SER A 49 7.25 -9.66 -3.82
N ASP A 50 6.93 -10.84 -4.36
CA ASP A 50 5.98 -10.99 -5.47
C ASP A 50 4.61 -10.30 -5.27
N ASN A 51 4.03 -10.35 -4.06
CA ASN A 51 2.71 -9.78 -3.80
C ASN A 51 2.64 -9.02 -2.46
N ALA A 52 3.79 -8.76 -1.85
CA ALA A 52 3.86 -8.17 -0.54
C ALA A 52 5.22 -7.51 -0.29
N ILE A 53 5.30 -6.78 0.80
CA ILE A 53 6.53 -6.16 1.29
C ILE A 53 6.80 -6.70 2.68
N PHE A 54 8.05 -6.90 3.02
CA PHE A 54 8.47 -7.00 4.41
C PHE A 54 9.40 -5.84 4.75
N THR A 55 9.33 -5.40 5.98
CA THR A 55 10.23 -4.40 6.54
C THR A 55 11.17 -5.02 7.55
N TYR A 56 12.33 -4.42 7.72
CA TYR A 56 13.28 -4.80 8.76
C TYR A 56 13.85 -3.54 9.42
N ASN A 57 13.72 -3.46 10.74
CA ASN A 57 14.29 -2.38 11.53
C ASN A 57 15.66 -2.81 12.07
N PHE A 58 16.74 -2.12 11.66
CA PHE A 58 18.11 -2.43 12.07
C PHE A 58 18.42 -2.14 13.55
N ILE A 59 17.58 -1.35 14.24
CA ILE A 59 17.76 -1.05 15.67
C ILE A 59 17.03 -2.10 16.52
N THR A 60 15.72 -2.31 16.27
CA THR A 60 14.90 -3.23 17.07
C THR A 60 15.07 -4.69 16.63
N GLN A 61 15.58 -4.92 15.42
CA GLN A 61 15.68 -6.22 14.74
C GLN A 61 14.32 -6.88 14.49
N GLU A 62 13.26 -6.09 14.46
CA GLU A 62 11.91 -6.54 14.18
C GLU A 62 11.66 -6.56 12.66
N THR A 63 10.84 -7.51 12.24
CA THR A 63 10.36 -7.65 10.87
C THR A 63 8.85 -7.53 10.90
N GLU A 64 8.32 -6.67 10.04
CA GLU A 64 6.89 -6.52 9.82
C GLU A 64 6.55 -6.88 8.37
N LYS A 65 5.29 -7.20 8.13
CA LYS A 65 4.77 -7.52 6.80
C LYS A 65 3.72 -6.49 6.39
N LEU A 66 3.73 -6.14 5.12
CA LEU A 66 2.72 -5.32 4.49
C LEU A 66 2.20 -6.06 3.25
N SER A 67 0.98 -6.53 3.32
CA SER A 67 0.32 -7.36 2.31
C SER A 67 -1.13 -6.96 2.11
N SER A 68 -1.90 -7.77 1.42
CA SER A 68 -3.34 -7.56 1.28
C SER A 68 -4.11 -7.64 2.62
N VAL A 69 -3.52 -8.26 3.64
CA VAL A 69 -4.09 -8.24 5.00
C VAL A 69 -4.06 -6.85 5.60
N GLN A 70 -3.01 -6.06 5.31
CA GLN A 70 -2.86 -4.67 5.75
C GLN A 70 -3.46 -3.67 4.75
N GLY A 71 -4.05 -4.12 3.64
CA GLY A 71 -4.80 -3.29 2.71
C GLY A 71 -4.18 -3.09 1.34
N LEU A 72 -3.01 -3.67 1.02
CA LEU A 72 -2.49 -3.67 -0.35
C LEU A 72 -3.42 -4.42 -1.30
N SER A 73 -3.38 -4.10 -2.59
CA SER A 73 -4.19 -4.77 -3.62
C SER A 73 -3.92 -6.27 -3.77
N GLY A 74 -2.73 -6.73 -3.36
CA GLY A 74 -2.31 -8.13 -3.53
C GLY A 74 -1.92 -8.50 -4.96
N GLU A 75 -1.81 -7.51 -5.85
CA GLU A 75 -1.32 -7.67 -7.22
C GLU A 75 0.19 -7.97 -7.24
N THR A 76 0.71 -8.40 -8.38
CA THR A 76 2.14 -8.69 -8.53
C THR A 76 2.94 -7.40 -8.55
N THR A 77 3.77 -7.21 -7.55
CA THR A 77 4.62 -6.02 -7.39
C THR A 77 5.76 -6.00 -8.40
N SER A 78 6.26 -4.82 -8.75
CA SER A 78 7.34 -4.68 -9.73
C SER A 78 8.40 -3.64 -9.39
N ALA A 79 8.06 -2.58 -8.65
CA ALA A 79 8.99 -1.51 -8.27
C ALA A 79 8.65 -0.97 -6.88
N ILE A 80 9.64 -0.43 -6.18
CA ILE A 80 9.48 0.18 -4.88
C ILE A 80 10.30 1.47 -4.78
N HIS A 81 9.73 2.48 -4.15
CA HIS A 81 10.41 3.74 -3.85
C HIS A 81 9.95 4.27 -2.50
N TYR A 82 10.81 5.00 -1.81
CA TYR A 82 10.46 5.72 -0.59
C TYR A 82 10.80 7.19 -0.75
N SER A 83 9.78 8.03 -0.68
CA SER A 83 9.94 9.48 -0.64
C SER A 83 10.28 9.92 0.79
N VAL A 84 11.50 10.39 1.00
CA VAL A 84 11.94 10.90 2.30
C VAL A 84 11.29 12.25 2.60
N GLU A 85 10.99 13.04 1.57
CA GLU A 85 10.41 14.38 1.73
C GLU A 85 8.95 14.32 2.19
N THR A 86 8.19 13.34 1.72
CA THR A 86 6.77 13.17 2.06
C THR A 86 6.49 12.07 3.07
N ASP A 87 7.53 11.30 3.45
CA ASP A 87 7.42 10.13 4.36
C ASP A 87 6.42 9.08 3.84
N ARG A 88 6.54 8.75 2.53
CA ARG A 88 5.63 7.86 1.81
C ARG A 88 6.37 6.72 1.13
N LEU A 89 5.83 5.51 1.28
CA LEU A 89 6.27 4.35 0.53
C LEU A 89 5.43 4.22 -0.74
N VAL A 90 6.09 4.05 -1.89
CA VAL A 90 5.45 3.93 -3.20
C VAL A 90 5.72 2.55 -3.78
N ILE A 91 4.67 1.88 -4.22
CA ILE A 91 4.72 0.52 -4.74
C ILE A 91 4.15 0.53 -6.17
N GLY A 92 4.95 0.07 -7.11
CA GLY A 92 4.54 -0.15 -8.49
C GLY A 92 4.24 -1.63 -8.74
N TYR A 93 3.30 -1.88 -9.65
CA TYR A 93 2.81 -3.22 -9.98
C TYR A 93 2.96 -3.56 -11.47
N GLU A 94 3.02 -4.86 -11.79
CA GLU A 94 3.13 -5.34 -13.17
C GLU A 94 1.92 -4.99 -14.04
N ASN A 95 0.76 -4.79 -13.44
CA ASN A 95 -0.46 -4.35 -14.16
C ASN A 95 -0.55 -2.83 -14.35
N GLY A 96 0.41 -2.04 -13.82
CA GLY A 96 0.42 -0.58 -13.87
C GLY A 96 -0.29 0.11 -12.72
N LEU A 97 -0.72 -0.63 -11.70
CA LEU A 97 -1.23 -0.03 -10.48
C LEU A 97 -0.09 0.67 -9.73
N LEU A 98 -0.38 1.78 -9.08
CA LEU A 98 0.52 2.48 -8.17
C LEU A 98 -0.19 2.61 -6.82
N GLU A 99 0.46 2.20 -5.75
CA GLU A 99 -0.03 2.39 -4.38
C GLU A 99 0.95 3.25 -3.60
N VAL A 100 0.41 4.18 -2.84
CA VAL A 100 1.15 5.05 -1.94
C VAL A 100 0.69 4.77 -0.53
N VAL A 101 1.63 4.39 0.33
CA VAL A 101 1.41 4.12 1.75
C VAL A 101 1.94 5.28 2.55
N ASP A 102 1.07 5.97 3.26
CA ASP A 102 1.41 7.07 4.16
C ASP A 102 1.99 6.53 5.48
N SER A 103 2.68 7.38 6.23
CA SER A 103 3.30 7.03 7.52
C SER A 103 2.30 6.58 8.59
N ASP A 104 1.02 6.92 8.45
CA ASP A 104 -0.06 6.44 9.32
C ASP A 104 -0.64 5.08 8.90
N GLY A 105 -0.10 4.50 7.82
CA GLY A 105 -0.54 3.22 7.27
C GLY A 105 -1.72 3.33 6.31
N SER A 106 -2.23 4.53 6.02
CA SER A 106 -3.27 4.69 5.00
C SER A 106 -2.71 4.45 3.60
N ILE A 107 -3.53 3.88 2.71
CA ILE A 107 -3.12 3.48 1.36
C ILE A 107 -3.97 4.22 0.34
N THR A 108 -3.30 4.95 -0.55
CA THR A 108 -3.92 5.56 -1.73
C THR A 108 -3.59 4.75 -2.97
N ILE A 109 -4.62 4.36 -3.72
CA ILE A 109 -4.51 3.57 -4.94
C ILE A 109 -4.71 4.46 -6.15
N SER A 110 -3.76 4.46 -7.07
CA SER A 110 -3.81 5.20 -8.33
C SER A 110 -3.81 4.23 -9.52
N ALA A 111 -4.91 4.22 -10.28
CA ALA A 111 -5.16 3.30 -11.39
C ALA A 111 -5.10 3.98 -12.78
N ASP A 112 -4.50 5.16 -12.88
CA ASP A 112 -4.47 5.96 -14.12
C ASP A 112 -3.66 5.26 -15.22
N ILE A 113 -2.51 4.68 -14.88
CA ILE A 113 -1.71 3.87 -15.83
C ILE A 113 -2.49 2.63 -16.27
N VAL A 114 -3.20 1.96 -15.33
CA VAL A 114 -4.07 0.80 -15.64
C VAL A 114 -5.15 1.21 -16.63
N SER A 115 -5.77 2.36 -16.40
CA SER A 115 -6.89 2.87 -17.18
C SER A 115 -6.48 3.55 -18.49
N PHE A 116 -5.19 3.86 -18.66
CA PHE A 116 -4.70 4.55 -19.85
C PHE A 116 -4.98 3.74 -21.12
N ASN A 117 -5.49 4.41 -22.16
CA ASN A 117 -5.89 3.76 -23.41
C ASN A 117 -4.66 3.39 -24.26
N GLN A 118 -3.93 2.39 -23.80
CA GLN A 118 -2.75 1.80 -24.41
C GLN A 118 -2.92 0.29 -24.51
N THR A 119 -2.61 -0.27 -25.68
CA THR A 119 -2.58 -1.72 -25.88
C THR A 119 -1.17 -2.25 -25.53
N GLY A 120 -1.09 -3.31 -24.75
CA GLY A 120 0.16 -3.94 -24.33
C GLY A 120 0.37 -3.91 -22.83
N GLU A 121 1.59 -4.23 -22.43
CA GLU A 121 2.01 -4.28 -21.04
C GLU A 121 2.05 -2.86 -20.44
N LYS A 122 1.65 -2.77 -19.18
CA LYS A 122 1.61 -1.52 -18.41
C LYS A 122 2.50 -1.57 -17.17
N SER A 123 3.37 -2.57 -17.09
CA SER A 123 4.23 -2.79 -15.94
C SER A 123 4.99 -1.52 -15.57
N ILE A 124 5.01 -1.23 -14.27
CA ILE A 124 5.88 -0.22 -13.70
C ILE A 124 7.25 -0.88 -13.51
N ASN A 125 8.26 -0.35 -14.17
CA ASN A 125 9.60 -0.93 -14.19
C ASN A 125 10.54 -0.31 -13.15
N ASP A 126 10.35 0.99 -12.88
CA ASP A 126 11.19 1.74 -11.96
C ASP A 126 10.51 3.04 -11.54
N ILE A 127 10.88 3.58 -10.37
CA ILE A 127 10.34 4.82 -9.82
C ILE A 127 11.52 5.68 -9.37
N PHE A 128 11.64 6.87 -9.94
CA PHE A 128 12.66 7.84 -9.60
C PHE A 128 12.02 9.14 -9.11
N GLU A 129 12.51 9.71 -8.01
CA GLU A 129 12.01 10.98 -7.45
C GLU A 129 12.96 12.13 -7.76
N TYR A 130 12.38 13.24 -8.17
CA TYR A 130 13.09 14.50 -8.34
C TYR A 130 12.13 15.68 -8.09
N GLN A 131 12.47 16.56 -7.13
CA GLN A 131 11.68 17.75 -6.78
C GLN A 131 10.21 17.43 -6.48
N GLU A 132 9.96 16.52 -5.56
CA GLU A 132 8.62 16.09 -5.13
C GLU A 132 7.75 15.50 -6.26
N LYS A 133 8.36 15.14 -7.36
CA LYS A 133 7.74 14.46 -8.48
C LYS A 133 8.34 13.07 -8.65
N LEU A 134 7.48 12.08 -8.81
CA LEU A 134 7.91 10.76 -9.22
C LEU A 134 7.89 10.66 -10.74
N TYR A 135 8.93 10.10 -11.29
CA TYR A 135 9.04 9.70 -12.68
C TYR A 135 8.93 8.19 -12.75
N VAL A 136 7.75 7.73 -13.07
CA VAL A 136 7.38 6.30 -13.10
C VAL A 136 7.68 5.76 -14.50
N SER A 137 8.70 4.93 -14.60
CA SER A 137 9.06 4.22 -15.83
C SER A 137 8.10 3.06 -16.05
N THR A 138 7.39 3.07 -17.16
CA THR A 138 6.48 2.00 -17.56
C THR A 138 6.96 1.29 -18.82
N SER A 139 6.28 0.22 -19.22
CA SER A 139 6.58 -0.50 -20.46
C SER A 139 6.36 0.34 -21.72
N PHE A 140 5.70 1.49 -21.67
CA PHE A 140 5.33 2.32 -22.82
C PHE A 140 5.73 3.79 -22.72
N ALA A 141 5.97 4.33 -21.51
CA ALA A 141 6.25 5.75 -21.28
C ALA A 141 6.98 5.98 -19.97
N ILE A 142 7.40 7.23 -19.73
CA ILE A 142 7.67 7.75 -18.40
C ILE A 142 6.48 8.61 -18.01
N VAL A 143 5.93 8.35 -16.84
CA VAL A 143 4.75 9.05 -16.30
C VAL A 143 5.19 9.88 -15.10
N GLU A 144 4.86 11.16 -15.08
CA GLU A 144 5.05 12.02 -13.92
C GLU A 144 3.89 11.81 -12.95
N TYR A 145 4.20 11.69 -11.67
CA TYR A 145 3.24 11.60 -10.59
C TYR A 145 3.61 12.56 -9.47
N ASP A 146 2.69 13.40 -9.07
CA ASP A 146 2.85 14.30 -7.94
C ASP A 146 2.64 13.52 -6.65
N ILE A 147 3.73 13.27 -5.90
CA ILE A 147 3.66 12.51 -4.65
C ILE A 147 2.99 13.29 -3.52
N THR A 148 2.90 14.60 -3.61
CA THR A 148 2.27 15.46 -2.61
C THR A 148 0.76 15.49 -2.79
N GLU A 149 0.30 15.76 -4.01
CA GLU A 149 -1.12 15.85 -4.36
C GLU A 149 -1.75 14.48 -4.70
N LEU A 150 -0.92 13.45 -4.89
CA LEU A 150 -1.31 12.09 -5.26
C LEU A 150 -2.05 12.03 -6.61
N GLU A 151 -1.54 12.79 -7.59
CA GLU A 151 -2.15 12.94 -8.90
C GLU A 151 -1.15 12.66 -10.03
N PHE A 152 -1.62 12.07 -11.13
CA PHE A 152 -0.82 11.92 -12.34
C PHE A 152 -0.69 13.25 -13.08
N GLY A 153 0.55 13.55 -13.48
CA GLY A 153 0.90 14.74 -14.25
C GLY A 153 1.12 14.43 -15.73
N TYR A 154 2.30 14.72 -16.23
CA TYR A 154 2.64 14.59 -17.64
C TYR A 154 3.04 13.17 -18.02
N LEU A 155 2.79 12.83 -19.29
CA LEU A 155 3.21 11.60 -19.91
C LEU A 155 4.31 11.89 -20.94
N PHE A 156 5.48 11.28 -20.77
CA PHE A 156 6.61 11.41 -21.69
C PHE A 156 6.78 10.09 -22.46
N TYR A 157 6.41 10.09 -23.74
CA TYR A 157 6.65 8.96 -24.63
C TYR A 157 7.30 9.44 -25.93
N ARG A 158 7.94 8.52 -26.63
CA ARG A 158 8.65 8.80 -27.87
C ARG A 158 7.79 8.46 -29.07
#